data_b3417fb5254f53226fff786665c971fd
#
_entry.id   b3417fb5254f53226fff786665c971fd
#
_cell.length_a   1.000
_cell.length_b   1.000
_cell.length_c   1.000
_cell.angle_alpha   90.00
_cell.angle_beta   90.00
_cell.angle_gamma   90.00
#
_symmetry.space_group_name_H-M   'P 1'
#
loop_
_entity.id
_entity.type
_entity.pdbx_description
1 polymer ?
#
loop_
_entity_poly.entity_id
_entity_poly.type
_entity_poly.pdbx_seq_one_letter_code
_entity_poly.pdbx_strand_id
1 'polypeptide(L)'
;RDCLLSRGLGDVYKRQQDTEVIMDGKKVLMFGSNSYMGLTYDERIIEAAVAATRKYGTGCAGSRFLNGTLDLHVQLEKELAEFVGKDDALVYSTGFTVNEGVVSCLTDRNDYIICDDRDHASIVDGRRLSFSTQLKYKHNDMEALEKELQKCKPESVKLIVVDGVFSMEGDLANLPEIVRLKDKYNASIMVDEAHGLGVFGRDGRGVCDHFGLTDQVDVIMGTFSKSLASIGGFVAADKDTINWLRHNSRSYIFSASNTPAATAAARAALHILKSEPERRENLWKITNYALDCFRQAGFEIGDTESPIIPLYVRDTDKTFEVTKLAFDEGIFINPVIPPACAPQDTLVRVALMATHTKEQVDYAVDKLTKCFKKLEIIK
;
A
#
# COMPACT_ATOMS: atom_id res chain seq x y z
N ARG A 1 -29.84 3.14 9.54
CA ARG A 1 -28.34 3.06 9.55
C ARG A 1 -27.83 2.23 8.37
N ASP A 2 -28.26 2.52 7.16
CA ASP A 2 -27.65 1.98 5.95
C ASP A 2 -26.35 2.78 5.73
N CYS A 3 -25.26 2.23 6.29
CA CYS A 3 -23.95 2.81 6.17
C CYS A 3 -23.48 2.74 4.72
N LEU A 4 -22.95 3.83 4.17
CA LEU A 4 -22.31 3.83 2.84
C LEU A 4 -21.18 2.79 2.73
N LEU A 5 -20.55 2.40 3.86
CA LEU A 5 -19.65 1.24 3.92
C LEU A 5 -20.35 -0.09 3.61
N SER A 6 -21.62 -0.26 3.99
CA SER A 6 -22.40 -1.44 3.60
C SER A 6 -22.84 -1.39 2.14
N ARG A 7 -22.96 -0.19 1.54
CA ARG A 7 -23.17 -0.04 0.10
C ARG A 7 -21.90 -0.28 -0.69
N GLY A 8 -20.73 0.14 -0.18
CA GLY A 8 -19.44 -0.21 -0.80
C GLY A 8 -19.16 -1.71 -0.85
N LEU A 9 -19.78 -2.50 0.01
CA LEU A 9 -19.80 -3.97 -0.07
C LEU A 9 -20.77 -4.53 -1.14
N GLY A 10 -21.64 -3.69 -1.70
CA GLY A 10 -22.66 -4.07 -2.70
C GLY A 10 -22.51 -3.38 -4.05
N ASP A 11 -21.64 -2.39 -4.16
CA ASP A 11 -21.44 -1.68 -5.41
C ASP A 11 -20.64 -2.54 -6.39
N VAL A 12 -21.34 -3.10 -7.36
CA VAL A 12 -20.75 -3.96 -8.38
C VAL A 12 -20.42 -3.12 -9.61
N TYR A 13 -19.13 -3.01 -9.93
CA TYR A 13 -18.69 -2.44 -11.20
C TYR A 13 -19.20 -3.30 -12.36
N LYS A 14 -19.88 -2.68 -13.30
CA LYS A 14 -20.35 -3.37 -14.51
C LYS A 14 -19.35 -3.30 -15.64
N ARG A 15 -18.30 -2.49 -15.53
CA ARG A 15 -17.23 -2.29 -16.52
C ARG A 15 -15.93 -1.85 -15.84
N GLN A 16 -14.88 -1.93 -16.62
CA GLN A 16 -13.50 -1.43 -16.55
C GLN A 16 -13.15 -0.52 -15.36
N GLN A 17 -12.15 -0.92 -14.60
CA GLN A 17 -11.54 -0.11 -13.55
C GLN A 17 -10.50 0.83 -14.14
N ASP A 18 -10.91 2.05 -14.47
CA ASP A 18 -10.07 3.17 -14.86
C ASP A 18 -10.56 4.44 -14.14
N THR A 19 -10.14 5.61 -14.59
CA THR A 19 -10.58 6.91 -14.03
C THR A 19 -12.08 7.15 -14.12
N GLU A 20 -12.78 6.43 -14.99
CA GLU A 20 -14.23 6.48 -15.15
C GLU A 20 -14.82 5.07 -15.05
N VAL A 21 -15.78 4.90 -14.17
CA VAL A 21 -16.48 3.63 -13.94
C VAL A 21 -17.99 3.81 -14.01
N ILE A 22 -18.72 2.71 -14.25
CA ILE A 22 -20.19 2.72 -14.18
C ILE A 22 -20.63 2.02 -12.90
N MET A 23 -21.23 2.78 -12.00
CA MET A 23 -21.78 2.33 -10.73
C MET A 23 -23.28 2.68 -10.67
N ASP A 24 -24.13 1.72 -10.32
CA ASP A 24 -25.60 1.91 -10.30
C ASP A 24 -26.19 2.55 -11.55
N GLY A 25 -25.58 2.25 -12.71
CA GLY A 25 -25.99 2.82 -14.01
C GLY A 25 -25.53 4.25 -14.25
N LYS A 26 -24.82 4.88 -13.32
CA LYS A 26 -24.22 6.21 -13.44
C LYS A 26 -22.75 6.11 -13.80
N LYS A 27 -22.27 7.02 -14.64
CA LYS A 27 -20.84 7.24 -14.89
C LYS A 27 -20.27 8.06 -13.74
N VAL A 28 -19.21 7.56 -13.10
CA VAL A 28 -18.57 8.19 -11.93
C VAL A 28 -17.06 8.28 -12.17
N LEU A 29 -16.46 9.39 -11.77
CA LEU A 29 -15.02 9.56 -11.71
C LEU A 29 -14.48 8.83 -10.48
N MET A 30 -13.48 7.97 -10.68
CA MET A 30 -12.90 7.10 -9.67
C MET A 30 -11.68 7.74 -8.99
N PHE A 31 -11.88 8.34 -7.84
CA PHE A 31 -10.81 8.86 -6.98
C PHE A 31 -10.58 8.02 -5.72
N GLY A 32 -11.14 6.83 -5.66
CA GLY A 32 -10.97 5.89 -4.54
C GLY A 32 -10.06 4.69 -4.83
N SER A 33 -9.54 4.55 -6.05
CA SER A 33 -8.73 3.40 -6.46
C SER A 33 -7.26 3.57 -6.09
N ASN A 34 -6.62 2.48 -5.66
CA ASN A 34 -5.17 2.40 -5.45
C ASN A 34 -4.39 1.99 -6.71
N SER A 35 -5.01 2.00 -7.88
CA SER A 35 -4.36 1.67 -9.15
C SER A 35 -3.48 2.84 -9.65
N TYR A 36 -2.45 3.20 -8.86
CA TYR A 36 -1.64 4.40 -9.13
C TYR A 36 -1.13 4.51 -10.55
N MET A 37 -0.73 3.40 -11.17
CA MET A 37 -0.20 3.36 -12.53
C MET A 37 -1.27 3.22 -13.61
N GLY A 38 -2.56 3.03 -13.24
CA GLY A 38 -3.64 2.83 -14.20
C GLY A 38 -3.49 1.55 -15.04
N LEU A 39 -2.95 0.48 -14.45
CA LEU A 39 -2.59 -0.74 -15.18
C LEU A 39 -3.62 -1.86 -15.11
N THR A 40 -4.66 -1.74 -14.30
CA THR A 40 -5.64 -2.82 -14.06
C THR A 40 -6.38 -3.28 -15.33
N TYR A 41 -6.38 -2.49 -16.37
CA TYR A 41 -7.03 -2.79 -17.66
C TYR A 41 -6.05 -2.72 -18.84
N ASP A 42 -4.76 -2.83 -18.59
CA ASP A 42 -3.76 -2.85 -19.67
C ASP A 42 -3.82 -4.22 -20.39
N GLU A 43 -4.05 -4.20 -21.70
CA GLU A 43 -4.24 -5.39 -22.53
C GLU A 43 -3.04 -6.34 -22.45
N ARG A 44 -1.83 -5.81 -22.33
CA ARG A 44 -0.60 -6.63 -22.20
C ARG A 44 -0.59 -7.45 -20.92
N ILE A 45 -1.17 -6.91 -19.83
CA ILE A 45 -1.30 -7.62 -18.55
C ILE A 45 -2.39 -8.68 -18.65
N ILE A 46 -3.52 -8.35 -19.28
CA ILE A 46 -4.62 -9.29 -19.53
C ILE A 46 -4.12 -10.47 -20.35
N GLU A 47 -3.45 -10.21 -21.48
CA GLU A 47 -2.92 -11.26 -22.35
C GLU A 47 -1.83 -12.13 -21.65
N ALA A 48 -0.98 -11.52 -20.81
CA ALA A 48 -0.03 -12.28 -20.00
C ALA A 48 -0.73 -13.24 -19.04
N ALA A 49 -1.79 -12.79 -18.37
CA ALA A 49 -2.60 -13.61 -17.47
C ALA A 49 -3.32 -14.75 -18.21
N VAL A 50 -3.90 -14.48 -19.38
CA VAL A 50 -4.55 -15.47 -20.24
C VAL A 50 -3.56 -16.51 -20.73
N ALA A 51 -2.40 -16.09 -21.23
CA ALA A 51 -1.36 -17.00 -21.70
C ALA A 51 -0.84 -17.91 -20.58
N ALA A 52 -0.63 -17.37 -19.38
CA ALA A 52 -0.22 -18.16 -18.21
C ALA A 52 -1.30 -19.17 -17.80
N THR A 53 -2.57 -18.77 -17.82
CA THR A 53 -3.68 -19.70 -17.55
C THR A 53 -3.75 -20.83 -18.55
N ARG A 54 -3.55 -20.57 -19.82
CA ARG A 54 -3.51 -21.62 -20.86
C ARG A 54 -2.33 -22.58 -20.71
N LYS A 55 -1.17 -22.05 -20.29
CA LYS A 55 0.06 -22.85 -20.12
C LYS A 55 0.06 -23.70 -18.86
N TYR A 56 -0.34 -23.12 -17.72
CA TYR A 56 -0.16 -23.74 -16.39
C TYR A 56 -1.47 -24.18 -15.73
N GLY A 57 -2.63 -23.84 -16.29
CA GLY A 57 -3.94 -24.03 -15.66
C GLY A 57 -4.34 -22.88 -14.73
N THR A 58 -5.42 -23.09 -13.98
CA THR A 58 -6.06 -22.04 -13.16
C THR A 58 -5.47 -21.88 -11.78
N GLY A 59 -4.67 -22.83 -11.31
CA GLY A 59 -4.08 -22.82 -9.97
C GLY A 59 -3.02 -23.89 -9.81
N CYS A 60 -2.32 -23.89 -8.67
CA CYS A 60 -1.19 -24.80 -8.41
C CYS A 60 -1.55 -25.98 -7.51
N ALA A 61 -2.76 -26.02 -6.94
CA ALA A 61 -3.26 -27.06 -6.05
C ALA A 61 -2.33 -27.40 -4.86
N GLY A 62 -1.59 -26.41 -4.36
CA GLY A 62 -0.68 -26.57 -3.22
C GLY A 62 0.02 -25.30 -2.84
N SER A 63 0.73 -25.34 -1.71
CA SER A 63 1.54 -24.22 -1.24
C SER A 63 2.87 -24.13 -1.98
N ARG A 64 3.50 -22.97 -1.90
CA ARG A 64 4.84 -22.70 -2.45
C ARG A 64 5.89 -23.67 -1.91
N PHE A 65 5.76 -24.08 -0.66
CA PHE A 65 6.71 -24.97 0.02
C PHE A 65 6.60 -26.43 -0.45
N LEU A 66 5.42 -26.86 -0.91
CA LEU A 66 5.19 -28.26 -1.32
C LEU A 66 5.27 -28.40 -2.85
N ASN A 67 4.12 -28.39 -3.51
CA ASN A 67 4.02 -28.66 -4.96
C ASN A 67 3.59 -27.46 -5.80
N GLY A 68 3.36 -26.31 -5.17
CA GLY A 68 2.78 -25.12 -5.83
C GLY A 68 3.80 -24.12 -6.37
N THR A 69 5.09 -24.46 -6.49
CA THR A 69 6.10 -23.56 -7.06
C THR A 69 6.28 -23.82 -8.55
N LEU A 70 5.97 -22.82 -9.37
CA LEU A 70 6.22 -22.79 -10.80
C LEU A 70 7.49 -21.99 -11.13
N ASP A 71 8.06 -22.23 -12.31
CA ASP A 71 9.15 -21.42 -12.87
C ASP A 71 8.79 -19.92 -12.93
N LEU A 72 7.52 -19.62 -13.20
CA LEU A 72 6.97 -18.27 -13.24
C LEU A 72 7.09 -17.55 -11.88
N HIS A 73 6.86 -18.24 -10.76
CA HIS A 73 7.05 -17.70 -9.42
C HIS A 73 8.51 -17.35 -9.16
N VAL A 74 9.42 -18.27 -9.47
CA VAL A 74 10.87 -18.08 -9.26
C VAL A 74 11.40 -16.93 -10.10
N GLN A 75 10.92 -16.80 -11.35
CA GLN A 75 11.30 -15.66 -12.21
C GLN A 75 10.82 -14.32 -11.64
N LEU A 76 9.57 -14.25 -11.18
CA LEU A 76 9.04 -13.04 -10.57
C LEU A 76 9.80 -12.66 -9.29
N GLU A 77 10.11 -13.63 -8.42
CA GLU A 77 10.90 -13.40 -7.20
C GLU A 77 12.26 -12.80 -7.52
N LYS A 78 12.97 -13.35 -8.48
CA LYS A 78 14.25 -12.82 -8.93
C LYS A 78 14.13 -11.38 -9.45
N GLU A 79 13.15 -11.13 -10.32
CA GLU A 79 12.94 -9.80 -10.91
C GLU A 79 12.52 -8.76 -9.87
N LEU A 80 11.73 -9.15 -8.83
CA LEU A 80 11.37 -8.28 -7.72
C LEU A 80 12.56 -7.94 -6.83
N ALA A 81 13.39 -8.95 -6.46
CA ALA A 81 14.60 -8.73 -5.69
C ALA A 81 15.54 -7.75 -6.40
N GLU A 82 15.81 -7.97 -7.68
CA GLU A 82 16.61 -7.07 -8.51
C GLU A 82 15.99 -5.65 -8.58
N PHE A 83 14.67 -5.56 -8.70
CA PHE A 83 13.98 -4.27 -8.81
C PHE A 83 14.09 -3.44 -7.54
N VAL A 84 13.86 -4.03 -6.37
CA VAL A 84 13.95 -3.30 -5.10
C VAL A 84 15.37 -3.25 -4.51
N GLY A 85 16.36 -3.89 -5.17
CA GLY A 85 17.77 -3.84 -4.77
C GLY A 85 18.10 -4.73 -3.57
N LYS A 86 17.52 -5.94 -3.52
CA LYS A 86 17.80 -6.97 -2.50
C LYS A 86 18.34 -8.25 -3.14
N ASP A 87 18.89 -9.14 -2.31
CA ASP A 87 19.55 -10.36 -2.79
C ASP A 87 18.58 -11.44 -3.26
N ASP A 88 17.43 -11.56 -2.57
CA ASP A 88 16.42 -12.59 -2.85
C ASP A 88 15.02 -12.10 -2.44
N ALA A 89 13.98 -12.78 -2.90
CA ALA A 89 12.59 -12.46 -2.56
C ALA A 89 11.71 -13.71 -2.46
N LEU A 90 10.57 -13.57 -1.76
CA LEU A 90 9.50 -14.57 -1.70
C LEU A 90 8.17 -13.93 -2.07
N VAL A 91 7.40 -14.60 -2.91
CA VAL A 91 6.03 -14.20 -3.29
C VAL A 91 5.01 -14.92 -2.42
N TYR A 92 4.06 -14.15 -1.89
CA TYR A 92 2.93 -14.58 -1.05
C TYR A 92 1.60 -14.33 -1.75
N SER A 93 0.55 -14.98 -1.25
CA SER A 93 -0.80 -14.91 -1.83
C SER A 93 -1.42 -13.50 -1.80
N THR A 94 -1.08 -12.70 -0.79
CA THR A 94 -1.50 -11.29 -0.66
C THR A 94 -0.44 -10.47 0.09
N GLY A 95 -0.47 -9.14 -0.04
CA GLY A 95 0.36 -8.26 0.81
C GLY A 95 0.03 -8.40 2.30
N PHE A 96 -1.24 -8.66 2.65
CA PHE A 96 -1.65 -8.89 4.03
C PHE A 96 -0.93 -10.10 4.64
N THR A 97 -0.92 -11.24 3.92
CA THR A 97 -0.24 -12.46 4.36
C THR A 97 1.29 -12.36 4.37
N VAL A 98 1.88 -11.40 3.61
CA VAL A 98 3.30 -11.07 3.75
C VAL A 98 3.57 -10.55 5.15
N ASN A 99 2.87 -9.49 5.57
CA ASN A 99 3.07 -8.89 6.90
C ASN A 99 2.79 -9.87 8.03
N GLU A 100 1.70 -10.64 7.96
CA GLU A 100 1.43 -11.69 8.96
C GLU A 100 2.57 -12.69 9.08
N GLY A 101 3.07 -13.19 7.95
CA GLY A 101 4.08 -14.24 7.92
C GLY A 101 5.49 -13.76 8.24
N VAL A 102 5.85 -12.56 7.81
CA VAL A 102 7.21 -12.01 8.00
C VAL A 102 7.37 -11.46 9.40
N VAL A 103 6.48 -10.57 9.84
CA VAL A 103 6.57 -9.91 11.16
C VAL A 103 6.50 -10.94 12.29
N SER A 104 5.61 -11.94 12.19
CA SER A 104 5.48 -12.98 13.22
C SER A 104 6.63 -13.98 13.25
N CYS A 105 7.43 -14.07 12.19
CA CYS A 105 8.45 -15.10 12.02
C CYS A 105 9.89 -14.62 12.32
N LEU A 106 10.14 -13.30 12.26
CA LEU A 106 11.47 -12.72 12.44
C LEU A 106 11.85 -12.44 13.91
N THR A 107 10.90 -12.60 14.82
CA THR A 107 11.11 -12.31 16.26
C THR A 107 10.53 -13.42 17.12
N ASP A 108 11.11 -13.61 18.32
CA ASP A 108 10.70 -14.63 19.30
C ASP A 108 10.39 -13.97 20.67
N ARG A 109 10.09 -14.78 21.68
CA ARG A 109 9.61 -14.39 23.03
C ARG A 109 10.49 -13.38 23.77
N ASN A 110 11.78 -13.37 23.47
CA ASN A 110 12.76 -12.48 24.12
C ASN A 110 13.01 -11.20 23.30
N ASP A 111 12.34 -11.05 22.17
CA ASP A 111 12.57 -10.00 21.21
C ASP A 111 11.47 -8.93 21.25
N TYR A 112 11.64 -7.89 20.44
CA TYR A 112 10.75 -6.75 20.39
C TYR A 112 10.33 -6.45 18.95
N ILE A 113 9.05 -6.12 18.76
CA ILE A 113 8.52 -5.49 17.54
C ILE A 113 8.08 -4.09 17.92
N ILE A 114 8.59 -3.08 17.19
CA ILE A 114 8.32 -1.68 17.44
C ILE A 114 7.64 -1.11 16.20
N CYS A 115 6.40 -0.62 16.31
CA CYS A 115 5.57 -0.16 15.20
C CYS A 115 5.10 1.26 15.41
N ASP A 116 4.90 1.99 14.29
CA ASP A 116 4.14 3.23 14.29
C ASP A 116 2.67 2.94 14.68
N ASP A 117 2.01 3.87 15.35
CA ASP A 117 0.63 3.66 15.79
C ASP A 117 -0.41 3.77 14.66
N ARG A 118 0.02 4.23 13.47
CA ARG A 118 -0.78 4.32 12.23
C ARG A 118 -0.42 3.27 11.17
N ASP A 119 0.47 2.34 11.48
CA ASP A 119 0.80 1.24 10.58
C ASP A 119 -0.44 0.45 10.16
N HIS A 120 -0.39 -0.06 8.95
CA HIS A 120 -1.48 -0.82 8.33
C HIS A 120 -1.94 -2.01 9.20
N ALA A 121 -3.24 -2.34 9.12
CA ALA A 121 -3.85 -3.43 9.88
C ALA A 121 -3.12 -4.77 9.76
N SER A 122 -2.52 -5.08 8.61
CA SER A 122 -1.75 -6.31 8.42
C SER A 122 -0.46 -6.36 9.25
N ILE A 123 0.19 -5.22 9.49
CA ILE A 123 1.33 -5.11 10.40
C ILE A 123 0.85 -5.31 11.83
N VAL A 124 -0.29 -4.69 12.20
CA VAL A 124 -0.91 -4.86 13.51
C VAL A 124 -1.25 -6.34 13.79
N ASP A 125 -1.82 -7.04 12.81
CA ASP A 125 -2.16 -8.46 12.98
C ASP A 125 -0.92 -9.34 12.92
N GLY A 126 0.04 -9.06 12.05
CA GLY A 126 1.33 -9.75 12.01
C GLY A 126 2.07 -9.73 13.34
N ARG A 127 2.16 -8.56 14.00
CA ARG A 127 2.78 -8.47 15.34
C ARG A 127 1.98 -9.20 16.42
N ARG A 128 0.63 -9.23 16.32
CA ARG A 128 -0.22 -9.99 17.26
C ARG A 128 -0.01 -11.50 17.18
N LEU A 129 0.40 -12.00 16.01
CA LEU A 129 0.74 -13.42 15.82
C LEU A 129 2.12 -13.78 16.36
N SER A 130 2.99 -12.80 16.63
CA SER A 130 4.29 -13.02 17.26
C SER A 130 4.16 -13.21 18.77
N PHE A 131 5.10 -13.96 19.35
CA PHE A 131 5.27 -14.09 20.79
C PHE A 131 6.14 -12.99 21.40
N SER A 132 6.71 -12.10 20.61
CA SER A 132 7.60 -11.02 21.05
C SER A 132 6.86 -9.93 21.83
N THR A 133 7.62 -9.11 22.55
CA THR A 133 7.09 -7.91 23.19
C THR A 133 6.77 -6.85 22.13
N GLN A 134 5.51 -6.37 22.15
CA GLN A 134 5.02 -5.40 21.18
C GLN A 134 5.07 -3.99 21.76
N LEU A 135 5.79 -3.08 21.10
CA LEU A 135 5.90 -1.68 21.45
C LEU A 135 5.31 -0.82 20.32
N LYS A 136 4.72 0.31 20.68
CA LYS A 136 4.19 1.28 19.72
C LYS A 136 4.70 2.66 20.04
N TYR A 137 5.03 3.42 19.00
CA TYR A 137 5.33 4.83 19.13
C TYR A 137 4.29 5.68 18.38
N LYS A 138 4.15 6.94 18.80
CA LYS A 138 3.24 7.88 18.18
C LYS A 138 3.72 8.18 16.75
N HIS A 139 2.77 8.28 15.83
CA HIS A 139 3.00 8.48 14.42
C HIS A 139 4.09 9.51 14.11
N ASN A 140 5.10 9.07 13.36
CA ASN A 140 6.27 9.84 12.93
C ASN A 140 7.02 10.59 14.07
N ASP A 141 6.80 10.22 15.33
CA ASP A 141 7.48 10.80 16.50
C ASP A 141 8.77 10.03 16.82
N MET A 142 9.90 10.54 16.35
CA MET A 142 11.21 9.89 16.51
C MET A 142 11.71 9.91 17.96
N GLU A 143 11.30 10.88 18.78
CA GLU A 143 11.59 10.86 20.22
C GLU A 143 10.81 9.75 20.93
N ALA A 144 9.55 9.54 20.52
CA ALA A 144 8.75 8.43 21.03
C ALA A 144 9.34 7.08 20.60
N LEU A 145 9.77 6.93 19.33
CA LEU A 145 10.46 5.73 18.85
C LEU A 145 11.73 5.46 19.68
N GLU A 146 12.55 6.48 19.92
CA GLU A 146 13.78 6.32 20.70
C GLU A 146 13.48 5.87 22.14
N LYS A 147 12.45 6.43 22.78
CA LYS A 147 12.00 5.99 24.12
C LYS A 147 11.59 4.52 24.15
N GLU A 148 10.93 4.02 23.10
CA GLU A 148 10.56 2.61 23.01
C GLU A 148 11.82 1.72 22.81
N LEU A 149 12.76 2.12 21.96
CA LEU A 149 14.02 1.41 21.78
C LEU A 149 14.87 1.32 23.07
N GLN A 150 14.84 2.36 23.91
CA GLN A 150 15.54 2.38 25.20
C GLN A 150 14.98 1.35 26.20
N LYS A 151 13.76 0.88 26.06
CA LYS A 151 13.16 -0.16 26.91
C LYS A 151 13.63 -1.56 26.53
N CYS A 152 14.16 -1.72 25.31
CA CYS A 152 14.57 -3.02 24.78
C CYS A 152 15.89 -3.48 25.39
N LYS A 153 16.00 -4.79 25.65
CA LYS A 153 17.26 -5.37 26.10
C LYS A 153 18.31 -5.30 25.01
N PRO A 154 19.57 -4.96 25.32
CA PRO A 154 20.62 -4.82 24.31
C PRO A 154 20.83 -6.06 23.43
N GLU A 155 20.76 -7.25 24.04
CA GLU A 155 21.02 -8.55 23.41
C GLU A 155 19.86 -9.09 22.56
N SER A 156 18.67 -8.52 22.70
CA SER A 156 17.46 -8.97 21.98
C SER A 156 17.41 -8.43 20.55
N VAL A 157 16.75 -9.16 19.68
CA VAL A 157 16.34 -8.64 18.35
C VAL A 157 15.30 -7.55 18.57
N LYS A 158 15.46 -6.44 17.86
CA LYS A 158 14.55 -5.30 17.84
C LYS A 158 14.16 -5.06 16.40
N LEU A 159 12.93 -5.43 16.02
CA LEU A 159 12.43 -5.23 14.69
C LEU A 159 11.52 -3.99 14.66
N ILE A 160 11.98 -2.93 13.99
CA ILE A 160 11.15 -1.78 13.67
C ILE A 160 10.39 -2.13 12.40
N VAL A 161 9.05 -2.01 12.42
CA VAL A 161 8.19 -2.21 11.23
C VAL A 161 7.44 -0.92 11.00
N VAL A 162 7.44 -0.44 9.76
CA VAL A 162 6.80 0.84 9.40
C VAL A 162 6.29 0.82 7.97
N ASP A 163 5.12 1.42 7.74
CA ASP A 163 4.65 1.78 6.39
C ASP A 163 5.59 2.83 5.78
N GLY A 164 6.09 2.62 4.57
CA GLY A 164 6.88 3.63 3.87
C GLY A 164 6.04 4.86 3.50
N VAL A 165 4.79 4.63 3.09
CA VAL A 165 3.76 5.64 2.87
C VAL A 165 2.51 5.24 3.64
N PHE A 166 2.04 6.10 4.53
CA PHE A 166 0.84 5.84 5.33
C PHE A 166 -0.43 5.95 4.48
N SER A 167 -1.23 4.90 4.52
CA SER A 167 -2.33 4.67 3.58
C SER A 167 -3.48 5.67 3.65
N MET A 168 -3.67 6.32 4.80
CA MET A 168 -4.78 7.25 5.05
C MET A 168 -4.33 8.70 4.97
N GLU A 169 -3.18 9.02 5.54
CA GLU A 169 -2.61 10.35 5.63
C GLU A 169 -1.82 10.74 4.37
N GLY A 170 -1.24 9.76 3.68
CA GLY A 170 -0.44 9.98 2.47
C GLY A 170 0.95 10.56 2.72
N ASP A 171 1.36 10.69 3.97
CA ASP A 171 2.71 11.13 4.35
C ASP A 171 3.71 9.97 4.35
N LEU A 172 4.99 10.30 4.40
CA LEU A 172 6.10 9.35 4.39
C LEU A 172 6.58 9.07 5.81
N ALA A 173 7.06 7.85 6.05
CA ALA A 173 7.85 7.56 7.23
C ALA A 173 9.13 8.40 7.23
N ASN A 174 9.51 8.92 8.40
CA ASN A 174 10.81 9.59 8.59
C ASN A 174 11.95 8.57 8.59
N LEU A 175 12.09 7.87 7.45
CA LEU A 175 13.01 6.76 7.29
C LEU A 175 14.48 7.13 7.60
N PRO A 176 15.00 8.34 7.27
CA PRO A 176 16.36 8.73 7.63
C PRO A 176 16.60 8.70 9.15
N GLU A 177 15.66 9.21 9.95
CA GLU A 177 15.80 9.20 11.41
C GLU A 177 15.57 7.81 11.99
N ILE A 178 14.65 7.01 11.42
CA ILE A 178 14.45 5.62 11.82
C ILE A 178 15.73 4.81 11.60
N VAL A 179 16.42 4.99 10.46
CA VAL A 179 17.71 4.33 10.18
C VAL A 179 18.78 4.78 11.19
N ARG A 180 18.88 6.07 11.49
CA ARG A 180 19.80 6.59 12.49
C ARG A 180 19.56 5.93 13.86
N LEU A 181 18.31 5.79 14.26
CA LEU A 181 17.94 5.12 15.53
C LEU A 181 18.21 3.61 15.48
N LYS A 182 17.91 2.96 14.35
CA LYS A 182 18.25 1.56 14.11
C LYS A 182 19.73 1.28 14.41
N ASP A 183 20.62 2.08 13.82
CA ASP A 183 22.08 1.90 14.01
C ASP A 183 22.49 2.15 15.46
N LYS A 184 21.94 3.21 16.09
CA LYS A 184 22.23 3.56 17.47
C LYS A 184 21.84 2.44 18.47
N TYR A 185 20.75 1.74 18.23
CA TYR A 185 20.20 0.73 19.15
C TYR A 185 20.42 -0.72 18.68
N ASN A 186 21.17 -0.91 17.59
CA ASN A 186 21.37 -2.22 16.95
C ASN A 186 20.03 -2.93 16.72
N ALA A 187 19.13 -2.27 16.00
CA ALA A 187 17.84 -2.77 15.58
C ALA A 187 17.85 -3.17 14.10
N SER A 188 16.82 -3.85 13.64
CA SER A 188 16.53 -4.12 12.23
C SER A 188 15.28 -3.37 11.79
N ILE A 189 15.17 -3.08 10.48
CA ILE A 189 14.01 -2.38 9.90
C ILE A 189 13.35 -3.22 8.82
N MET A 190 12.03 -3.33 8.90
CA MET A 190 11.17 -3.75 7.81
C MET A 190 10.33 -2.56 7.35
N VAL A 191 10.35 -2.28 6.04
CA VAL A 191 9.53 -1.23 5.42
C VAL A 191 8.45 -1.86 4.55
N ASP A 192 7.19 -1.45 4.78
CA ASP A 192 6.06 -1.79 3.92
C ASP A 192 5.96 -0.77 2.78
N GLU A 193 6.33 -1.18 1.58
CA GLU A 193 6.30 -0.38 0.36
C GLU A 193 4.99 -0.54 -0.42
N ALA A 194 3.90 -0.98 0.21
CA ALA A 194 2.64 -1.22 -0.49
C ALA A 194 2.12 0.02 -1.24
N HIS A 195 2.35 1.21 -0.72
CA HIS A 195 2.00 2.49 -1.34
C HIS A 195 3.21 3.22 -1.96
N GLY A 196 4.43 2.77 -1.67
CA GLY A 196 5.67 3.33 -2.22
C GLY A 196 6.07 2.72 -3.57
N LEU A 197 5.88 1.41 -3.71
CA LEU A 197 6.25 0.65 -4.92
C LEU A 197 5.51 1.16 -6.16
N GLY A 198 6.26 1.46 -7.22
CA GLY A 198 5.77 2.05 -8.45
C GLY A 198 5.60 3.57 -8.39
N VAL A 199 5.61 4.19 -7.21
CA VAL A 199 5.32 5.62 -7.00
C VAL A 199 6.60 6.41 -6.68
N PHE A 200 7.34 5.98 -5.67
CA PHE A 200 8.53 6.66 -5.16
C PHE A 200 9.84 6.04 -5.65
N GLY A 201 10.91 6.80 -5.52
CA GLY A 201 12.26 6.36 -5.84
C GLY A 201 12.54 6.26 -7.34
N ARG A 202 13.78 5.91 -7.65
CA ARG A 202 14.21 5.71 -9.03
C ARG A 202 13.44 4.52 -9.63
N ASP A 203 12.86 4.74 -10.79
CA ASP A 203 12.05 3.75 -11.52
C ASP A 203 10.86 3.19 -10.72
N GLY A 204 10.45 3.85 -9.62
CA GLY A 204 9.36 3.38 -8.76
C GLY A 204 9.76 2.28 -7.77
N ARG A 205 11.04 2.24 -7.34
CA ARG A 205 11.55 1.20 -6.43
C ARG A 205 11.03 1.30 -5.00
N GLY A 206 10.44 2.44 -4.64
CA GLY A 206 9.83 2.68 -3.33
C GLY A 206 10.49 3.80 -2.53
N VAL A 207 10.02 3.98 -1.30
CA VAL A 207 10.47 5.02 -0.36
C VAL A 207 11.90 4.77 0.12
N CYS A 208 12.30 3.51 0.27
CA CYS A 208 13.67 3.15 0.62
C CYS A 208 14.68 3.69 -0.41
N ASP A 209 14.40 3.54 -1.71
CA ASP A 209 15.24 4.08 -2.79
C ASP A 209 15.10 5.61 -2.89
N HIS A 210 13.91 6.16 -2.61
CA HIS A 210 13.67 7.61 -2.60
C HIS A 210 14.63 8.35 -1.65
N PHE A 211 14.86 7.80 -0.47
CA PHE A 211 15.82 8.34 0.50
C PHE A 211 17.25 7.84 0.31
N GLY A 212 17.52 6.95 -0.66
CA GLY A 212 18.84 6.34 -0.84
C GLY A 212 19.25 5.39 0.28
N LEU A 213 18.28 4.78 0.97
CA LEU A 213 18.47 3.96 2.16
C LEU A 213 18.22 2.46 1.95
N THR A 214 18.09 2.02 0.70
CA THR A 214 17.78 0.62 0.37
C THR A 214 18.73 -0.37 1.04
N ASP A 215 20.03 -0.08 1.07
CA ASP A 215 21.04 -0.96 1.66
C ASP A 215 21.01 -0.97 3.21
N GLN A 216 20.38 0.02 3.82
CA GLN A 216 20.28 0.18 5.26
C GLN A 216 18.97 -0.38 5.85
N VAL A 217 17.99 -0.67 4.99
CA VAL A 217 16.74 -1.34 5.36
C VAL A 217 16.95 -2.85 5.21
N ASP A 218 16.61 -3.63 6.23
CA ASP A 218 16.88 -5.07 6.24
C ASP A 218 15.85 -5.84 5.41
N VAL A 219 14.59 -5.48 5.53
CA VAL A 219 13.48 -6.18 4.89
C VAL A 219 12.56 -5.18 4.18
N ILE A 220 12.28 -5.44 2.91
CA ILE A 220 11.32 -4.68 2.10
C ILE A 220 10.15 -5.59 1.76
N MET A 221 8.93 -5.16 2.08
CA MET A 221 7.73 -5.82 1.59
C MET A 221 7.01 -4.94 0.56
N GLY A 222 6.27 -5.57 -0.35
CA GLY A 222 5.38 -4.89 -1.28
C GLY A 222 4.15 -5.71 -1.63
N THR A 223 3.14 -5.04 -2.19
CA THR A 223 1.90 -5.69 -2.65
C THR A 223 1.74 -5.58 -4.15
N PHE A 224 1.05 -6.56 -4.75
CA PHE A 224 0.69 -6.50 -6.18
C PHE A 224 -0.66 -5.80 -6.42
N SER A 225 -1.44 -5.57 -5.37
CA SER A 225 -2.82 -5.10 -5.48
C SER A 225 -3.00 -3.62 -5.82
N LYS A 226 -1.90 -2.89 -5.99
CA LYS A 226 -1.88 -1.45 -6.28
C LYS A 226 -1.16 -1.17 -7.60
N SER A 227 0.09 -0.72 -7.58
CA SER A 227 0.84 -0.38 -8.80
C SER A 227 1.09 -1.56 -9.75
N LEU A 228 1.10 -2.81 -9.24
CA LEU A 228 1.31 -4.01 -10.06
C LEU A 228 0.01 -4.67 -10.55
N ALA A 229 -1.14 -4.03 -10.34
CA ALA A 229 -2.44 -4.37 -10.95
C ALA A 229 -2.84 -5.86 -10.87
N SER A 230 -2.44 -6.57 -9.78
CA SER A 230 -2.70 -8.00 -9.60
C SER A 230 -3.02 -8.31 -8.14
N ILE A 231 -3.12 -9.57 -7.77
CA ILE A 231 -3.23 -10.02 -6.40
C ILE A 231 -1.95 -10.76 -5.98
N GLY A 232 -1.49 -10.47 -4.78
CA GLY A 232 -0.28 -11.05 -4.19
C GLY A 232 0.52 -10.02 -3.43
N GLY A 233 1.67 -10.43 -2.97
CA GLY A 233 2.67 -9.58 -2.35
C GLY A 233 4.02 -10.29 -2.33
N PHE A 234 5.04 -9.60 -1.89
CA PHE A 234 6.38 -10.16 -1.77
C PHE A 234 7.12 -9.56 -0.58
N VAL A 235 8.12 -10.27 -0.12
CA VAL A 235 9.16 -9.79 0.77
C VAL A 235 10.51 -9.96 0.08
N ALA A 236 11.39 -8.99 0.24
CA ALA A 236 12.76 -9.04 -0.27
C ALA A 236 13.75 -8.64 0.83
N ALA A 237 14.87 -9.37 0.92
CA ALA A 237 15.91 -9.20 1.92
C ALA A 237 17.21 -9.88 1.46
N ASP A 238 18.18 -10.04 2.37
CA ASP A 238 19.33 -10.91 2.15
C ASP A 238 18.91 -12.38 2.03
N LYS A 239 19.81 -13.21 1.47
CA LYS A 239 19.53 -14.63 1.20
C LYS A 239 19.21 -15.44 2.44
N ASP A 240 19.86 -15.17 3.55
CA ASP A 240 19.70 -15.95 4.79
C ASP A 240 18.34 -15.64 5.42
N THR A 241 17.94 -14.39 5.46
CA THR A 241 16.60 -13.94 5.89
C THR A 241 15.51 -14.56 5.01
N ILE A 242 15.66 -14.52 3.68
CA ILE A 242 14.68 -15.13 2.76
C ILE A 242 14.64 -16.64 2.93
N ASN A 243 15.77 -17.29 3.11
CA ASN A 243 15.80 -18.72 3.38
C ASN A 243 15.13 -19.09 4.71
N TRP A 244 15.34 -18.28 5.78
CA TRP A 244 14.62 -18.43 7.02
C TRP A 244 13.11 -18.32 6.86
N LEU A 245 12.63 -17.27 6.17
CA LEU A 245 11.21 -17.04 5.91
C LEU A 245 10.59 -18.19 5.12
N ARG A 246 11.30 -18.71 4.12
CA ARG A 246 10.84 -19.83 3.29
C ARG A 246 10.51 -21.09 4.12
N HIS A 247 11.24 -21.31 5.21
CA HIS A 247 11.09 -22.50 6.05
C HIS A 247 10.28 -22.28 7.34
N ASN A 248 10.02 -21.03 7.72
CA ASN A 248 9.41 -20.72 9.01
C ASN A 248 8.14 -19.85 8.91
N SER A 249 7.94 -19.12 7.80
CA SER A 249 6.78 -18.26 7.63
C SER A 249 5.51 -19.08 7.39
N ARG A 250 4.60 -19.07 8.37
CA ARG A 250 3.38 -19.91 8.36
C ARG A 250 2.45 -19.55 7.19
N SER A 251 2.26 -18.27 6.90
CA SER A 251 1.40 -17.84 5.80
C SER A 251 1.99 -18.17 4.41
N TYR A 252 3.30 -18.41 4.32
CA TYR A 252 3.94 -18.94 3.12
C TYR A 252 3.78 -20.46 3.00
N ILE A 253 4.03 -21.18 4.10
CA ILE A 253 4.06 -22.66 4.10
C ILE A 253 2.65 -23.24 3.96
N PHE A 254 1.65 -22.63 4.62
CA PHE A 254 0.31 -23.20 4.78
C PHE A 254 -0.76 -22.52 3.89
N SER A 255 -0.37 -21.56 3.04
CA SER A 255 -1.28 -20.97 2.05
C SER A 255 -1.05 -21.58 0.66
N ALA A 256 -2.12 -21.64 -0.13
CA ALA A 256 -2.00 -21.96 -1.54
C ALA A 256 -1.19 -20.88 -2.28
N SER A 257 -0.46 -21.33 -3.32
CA SER A 257 0.34 -20.44 -4.16
C SER A 257 -0.52 -19.49 -4.97
N ASN A 258 0.04 -18.35 -5.33
CA ASN A 258 -0.55 -17.46 -6.33
C ASN A 258 -0.87 -18.21 -7.62
N THR A 259 -2.01 -17.87 -8.21
CA THR A 259 -2.39 -18.44 -9.50
C THR A 259 -1.40 -18.04 -10.60
N PRO A 260 -1.21 -18.87 -11.64
CA PRO A 260 -0.39 -18.50 -12.79
C PRO A 260 -0.80 -17.15 -13.41
N ALA A 261 -2.10 -16.90 -13.52
CA ALA A 261 -2.65 -15.65 -14.04
C ALA A 261 -2.20 -14.43 -13.22
N ALA A 262 -2.37 -14.48 -11.89
CA ALA A 262 -1.99 -13.38 -11.01
C ALA A 262 -0.47 -13.13 -11.01
N THR A 263 0.33 -14.20 -11.04
CA THR A 263 1.80 -14.12 -11.09
C THR A 263 2.28 -13.50 -12.41
N ALA A 264 1.71 -13.92 -13.54
CA ALA A 264 2.04 -13.38 -14.85
C ALA A 264 1.61 -11.90 -14.99
N ALA A 265 0.43 -11.55 -14.47
CA ALA A 265 -0.06 -10.18 -14.45
C ALA A 265 0.89 -9.25 -13.67
N ALA A 266 1.28 -9.63 -12.46
CA ALA A 266 2.22 -8.87 -11.65
C ALA A 266 3.58 -8.69 -12.34
N ARG A 267 4.08 -9.75 -12.99
CA ARG A 267 5.34 -9.72 -13.73
C ARG A 267 5.26 -8.80 -14.95
N ALA A 268 4.17 -8.86 -15.73
CA ALA A 268 3.95 -7.98 -16.88
C ALA A 268 3.85 -6.50 -16.42
N ALA A 269 3.15 -6.23 -15.33
CA ALA A 269 3.07 -4.90 -14.74
C ALA A 269 4.45 -4.38 -14.28
N LEU A 270 5.28 -5.22 -13.66
CA LEU A 270 6.65 -4.87 -13.29
C LEU A 270 7.50 -4.49 -14.50
N HIS A 271 7.37 -5.22 -15.60
CA HIS A 271 8.07 -4.90 -16.85
C HIS A 271 7.61 -3.55 -17.43
N ILE A 272 6.30 -3.26 -17.37
CA ILE A 272 5.75 -1.97 -17.81
C ILE A 272 6.27 -0.83 -16.92
N LEU A 273 6.29 -0.99 -15.60
CA LEU A 273 6.87 0.01 -14.70
C LEU A 273 8.32 0.37 -15.05
N LYS A 274 9.11 -0.63 -15.40
CA LYS A 274 10.53 -0.46 -15.77
C LYS A 274 10.71 0.19 -17.14
N SER A 275 9.80 -0.03 -18.08
CA SER A 275 9.94 0.41 -19.47
C SER A 275 9.18 1.70 -19.80
N GLU A 276 8.22 2.12 -18.96
CA GLU A 276 7.35 3.28 -19.19
C GLU A 276 7.47 4.30 -18.02
N PRO A 277 8.60 4.98 -17.84
CA PRO A 277 8.78 5.97 -16.77
C PRO A 277 7.80 7.14 -16.85
N GLU A 278 7.28 7.45 -18.06
CA GLU A 278 6.30 8.50 -18.30
C GLU A 278 5.00 8.30 -17.53
N ARG A 279 4.61 7.06 -17.18
CA ARG A 279 3.44 6.80 -16.33
C ARG A 279 3.64 7.38 -14.93
N ARG A 280 4.79 7.16 -14.32
CA ARG A 280 5.11 7.72 -13.01
C ARG A 280 5.27 9.24 -13.09
N GLU A 281 5.88 9.75 -14.16
CA GLU A 281 5.97 11.20 -14.38
C GLU A 281 4.57 11.83 -14.50
N ASN A 282 3.64 11.20 -15.21
CA ASN A 282 2.26 11.66 -15.31
C ASN A 282 1.54 11.59 -13.95
N LEU A 283 1.73 10.52 -13.18
CA LEU A 283 1.20 10.42 -11.83
C LEU A 283 1.65 11.62 -10.97
N TRP A 284 2.94 11.93 -10.99
CA TRP A 284 3.45 13.07 -10.21
C TRP A 284 2.99 14.42 -10.73
N LYS A 285 2.89 14.60 -12.05
CA LYS A 285 2.34 15.83 -12.64
C LYS A 285 0.89 16.06 -12.17
N ILE A 286 0.06 15.03 -12.21
CA ILE A 286 -1.34 15.15 -11.81
C ILE A 286 -1.50 15.25 -10.30
N THR A 287 -0.65 14.55 -9.53
CA THR A 287 -0.62 14.64 -8.06
C THR A 287 -0.28 16.04 -7.59
N ASN A 288 0.82 16.61 -8.06
CA ASN A 288 1.23 17.96 -7.68
C ASN A 288 0.16 18.99 -8.06
N TYR A 289 -0.42 18.85 -9.26
CA TYR A 289 -1.53 19.70 -9.68
C TYR A 289 -2.73 19.59 -8.73
N ALA A 290 -3.14 18.39 -8.38
CA ALA A 290 -4.28 18.18 -7.48
C ALA A 290 -4.01 18.70 -6.07
N LEU A 291 -2.81 18.48 -5.51
CA LEU A 291 -2.39 19.02 -4.21
C LEU A 291 -2.53 20.54 -4.17
N ASP A 292 -2.06 21.23 -5.21
CA ASP A 292 -2.18 22.69 -5.31
C ASP A 292 -3.64 23.14 -5.42
N CYS A 293 -4.45 22.46 -6.24
CA CYS A 293 -5.87 22.77 -6.39
C CYS A 293 -6.64 22.61 -5.08
N PHE A 294 -6.45 21.52 -4.34
CA PHE A 294 -7.12 21.29 -3.06
C PHE A 294 -6.68 22.30 -1.99
N ARG A 295 -5.38 22.60 -1.91
CA ARG A 295 -4.87 23.66 -0.99
C ARG A 295 -5.47 25.03 -1.30
N GLN A 296 -5.50 25.42 -2.58
CA GLN A 296 -6.09 26.70 -3.02
C GLN A 296 -7.60 26.77 -2.78
N ALA A 297 -8.31 25.64 -2.86
CA ALA A 297 -9.73 25.57 -2.55
C ALA A 297 -10.04 25.59 -1.04
N GLY A 298 -9.02 25.60 -0.18
CA GLY A 298 -9.15 25.72 1.27
C GLY A 298 -9.39 24.41 2.00
N PHE A 299 -9.05 23.25 1.39
CA PHE A 299 -9.12 21.96 2.07
C PHE A 299 -7.96 21.77 3.04
N GLU A 300 -8.25 21.17 4.20
CA GLU A 300 -7.24 20.65 5.10
C GLU A 300 -6.79 19.27 4.56
N ILE A 301 -5.55 19.18 4.07
CA ILE A 301 -5.01 17.96 3.45
C ILE A 301 -3.82 17.37 4.23
N GLY A 302 -3.49 17.92 5.41
CA GLY A 302 -2.34 17.46 6.20
C GLY A 302 -1.00 17.64 5.47
N ASP A 303 -0.04 16.80 5.86
CA ASP A 303 1.35 16.83 5.36
C ASP A 303 1.58 15.79 4.23
N THR A 304 0.52 15.47 3.47
CA THR A 304 0.64 14.48 2.41
C THR A 304 1.65 14.88 1.33
N GLU A 305 2.48 13.93 0.95
CA GLU A 305 3.51 14.06 -0.08
C GLU A 305 3.35 12.99 -1.17
N SER A 306 2.19 12.34 -1.26
CA SER A 306 1.94 11.19 -2.14
C SER A 306 0.68 11.39 -3.00
N PRO A 307 0.39 10.47 -3.94
CA PRO A 307 -0.88 10.45 -4.68
C PRO A 307 -2.12 10.19 -3.83
N ILE A 308 -1.96 10.06 -2.51
CA ILE A 308 -3.03 9.92 -1.54
C ILE A 308 -3.29 11.30 -0.92
N ILE A 309 -4.47 11.85 -1.12
CA ILE A 309 -4.83 13.18 -0.61
C ILE A 309 -5.96 13.02 0.40
N PRO A 310 -5.69 13.14 1.70
CA PRO A 310 -6.73 13.19 2.73
C PRO A 310 -7.43 14.55 2.68
N LEU A 311 -8.74 14.54 2.63
CA LEU A 311 -9.54 15.74 2.85
C LEU A 311 -10.21 15.62 4.23
N TYR A 312 -9.65 16.26 5.23
CA TYR A 312 -10.13 16.15 6.60
C TYR A 312 -11.51 16.75 6.80
N VAL A 313 -12.39 15.98 7.44
CA VAL A 313 -13.77 16.36 7.75
C VAL A 313 -13.95 16.55 9.25
N ARG A 314 -13.23 15.77 10.07
CA ARG A 314 -13.21 15.83 11.54
C ARG A 314 -14.55 15.50 12.21
N ASP A 315 -15.50 14.94 11.46
CA ASP A 315 -16.84 14.57 11.92
C ASP A 315 -17.33 13.34 11.14
N THR A 316 -17.73 12.27 11.86
CA THR A 316 -18.11 11.00 11.24
C THR A 316 -19.38 11.10 10.40
N ASP A 317 -20.41 11.82 10.90
CA ASP A 317 -21.68 11.93 10.19
C ASP A 317 -21.53 12.78 8.92
N LYS A 318 -20.82 13.92 9.03
CA LYS A 318 -20.48 14.74 7.86
C LYS A 318 -19.61 14.00 6.86
N THR A 319 -18.71 13.10 7.30
CA THR A 319 -17.88 12.27 6.39
C THR A 319 -18.76 11.36 5.54
N PHE A 320 -19.79 10.74 6.10
CA PHE A 320 -20.73 9.96 5.31
C PHE A 320 -21.57 10.84 4.38
N GLU A 321 -22.05 11.97 4.88
CA GLU A 321 -22.89 12.86 4.10
C GLU A 321 -22.14 13.46 2.91
N VAL A 322 -20.92 13.93 3.09
CA VAL A 322 -20.11 14.47 1.99
C VAL A 322 -19.74 13.39 0.97
N THR A 323 -19.48 12.16 1.40
CA THR A 323 -19.22 11.04 0.50
C THR A 323 -20.44 10.73 -0.39
N LYS A 324 -21.64 10.75 0.20
CA LYS A 324 -22.88 10.59 -0.54
C LYS A 324 -23.11 11.73 -1.53
N LEU A 325 -22.93 12.98 -1.10
CA LEU A 325 -23.06 14.14 -1.99
C LEU A 325 -22.08 14.09 -3.15
N ALA A 326 -20.81 13.70 -2.89
CA ALA A 326 -19.81 13.53 -3.94
C ALA A 326 -20.23 12.45 -4.95
N PHE A 327 -20.76 11.32 -4.49
CA PHE A 327 -21.27 10.27 -5.37
C PHE A 327 -22.45 10.74 -6.23
N ASP A 328 -23.37 11.53 -5.66
CA ASP A 328 -24.50 12.12 -6.39
C ASP A 328 -24.03 13.10 -7.49
N GLU A 329 -22.90 13.78 -7.28
CA GLU A 329 -22.20 14.62 -8.24
C GLU A 329 -21.29 13.84 -9.21
N GLY A 330 -21.31 12.51 -9.18
CA GLY A 330 -20.53 11.65 -10.08
C GLY A 330 -19.06 11.47 -9.70
N ILE A 331 -18.70 11.56 -8.40
CA ILE A 331 -17.35 11.38 -7.90
C ILE A 331 -17.33 10.28 -6.84
N PHE A 332 -16.50 9.27 -7.03
CA PHE A 332 -16.25 8.22 -6.04
C PHE A 332 -14.99 8.53 -5.23
N ILE A 333 -15.14 8.63 -3.93
CA ILE A 333 -14.09 8.83 -2.92
C ILE A 333 -14.33 7.87 -1.75
N ASN A 334 -13.28 7.57 -0.98
CA ASN A 334 -13.40 6.65 0.15
C ASN A 334 -13.55 7.40 1.47
N PRO A 335 -14.63 7.18 2.26
CA PRO A 335 -14.71 7.67 3.62
C PRO A 335 -13.76 6.88 4.53
N VAL A 336 -13.00 7.57 5.37
CA VAL A 336 -12.14 7.01 6.40
C VAL A 336 -12.70 7.42 7.76
N ILE A 337 -13.17 6.44 8.50
CA ILE A 337 -13.91 6.59 9.76
C ILE A 337 -13.47 5.54 10.77
N PRO A 338 -13.81 5.64 12.05
CA PRO A 338 -13.55 4.58 13.02
C PRO A 338 -14.10 3.22 12.55
N PRO A 339 -13.34 2.09 12.71
CA PRO A 339 -12.10 2.00 13.48
C PRO A 339 -10.80 2.29 12.70
N ALA A 340 -10.88 2.73 11.43
CA ALA A 340 -9.71 3.00 10.60
C ALA A 340 -8.93 4.25 11.04
N CYS A 341 -9.60 5.20 11.69
CA CYS A 341 -8.98 6.39 12.31
C CYS A 341 -9.73 6.76 13.60
N ALA A 342 -9.19 7.69 14.37
CA ALA A 342 -9.90 8.25 15.52
C ALA A 342 -11.08 9.15 15.06
N PRO A 343 -12.16 9.30 15.86
CA PRO A 343 -13.33 10.09 15.46
C PRO A 343 -13.03 11.53 15.04
N GLN A 344 -12.02 12.15 15.66
CA GLN A 344 -11.56 13.52 15.34
C GLN A 344 -10.65 13.58 14.10
N ASP A 345 -10.23 12.44 13.55
CA ASP A 345 -9.34 12.34 12.39
C ASP A 345 -10.06 11.81 11.14
N THR A 346 -11.39 11.81 11.16
CA THR A 346 -12.19 11.37 10.02
C THR A 346 -11.94 12.23 8.79
N LEU A 347 -11.87 11.59 7.65
CA LEU A 347 -11.56 12.23 6.37
C LEU A 347 -12.25 11.52 5.20
N VAL A 348 -12.26 12.12 4.05
CA VAL A 348 -12.45 11.41 2.78
C VAL A 348 -11.11 11.33 2.05
N ARG A 349 -10.82 10.17 1.50
CA ARG A 349 -9.56 9.87 0.85
C ARG A 349 -9.70 9.95 -0.66
N VAL A 350 -8.94 10.83 -1.27
CA VAL A 350 -8.77 10.95 -2.72
C VAL A 350 -7.47 10.25 -3.11
N ALA A 351 -7.49 9.42 -4.14
CA ALA A 351 -6.31 8.77 -4.68
C ALA A 351 -6.18 9.05 -6.18
N LEU A 352 -4.98 9.45 -6.61
CA LEU A 352 -4.68 9.77 -8.00
C LEU A 352 -4.12 8.55 -8.73
N MET A 353 -4.43 8.48 -10.02
CA MET A 353 -3.87 7.51 -10.96
C MET A 353 -3.14 8.25 -12.08
N ALA A 354 -2.14 7.61 -12.68
CA ALA A 354 -1.37 8.16 -13.81
C ALA A 354 -2.24 8.50 -15.03
N THR A 355 -3.43 7.91 -15.10
CA THR A 355 -4.42 8.10 -16.17
C THR A 355 -5.42 9.23 -15.91
N HIS A 356 -5.40 9.85 -14.71
CA HIS A 356 -6.22 11.04 -14.46
C HIS A 356 -5.78 12.23 -15.30
N THR A 357 -6.75 13.07 -15.72
CA THR A 357 -6.50 14.30 -16.44
C THR A 357 -6.71 15.53 -15.55
N LYS A 358 -6.17 16.68 -15.95
CA LYS A 358 -6.40 17.95 -15.25
C LYS A 358 -7.86 18.32 -15.18
N GLU A 359 -8.59 18.11 -16.28
CA GLU A 359 -10.04 18.39 -16.38
C GLU A 359 -10.84 17.54 -15.37
N GLN A 360 -10.44 16.29 -15.16
CA GLN A 360 -11.05 15.42 -14.14
C GLN A 360 -10.76 15.92 -12.72
N VAL A 361 -9.53 16.38 -12.47
CA VAL A 361 -9.16 16.99 -11.18
C VAL A 361 -9.91 18.28 -10.93
N ASP A 362 -9.99 19.18 -11.94
CA ASP A 362 -10.71 20.44 -11.83
C ASP A 362 -12.19 20.21 -11.53
N TYR A 363 -12.81 19.24 -12.23
CA TYR A 363 -14.18 18.86 -11.97
C TYR A 363 -14.37 18.34 -10.53
N ALA A 364 -13.48 17.46 -10.08
CA ALA A 364 -13.55 16.89 -8.75
C ALA A 364 -13.38 17.96 -7.66
N VAL A 365 -12.40 18.86 -7.81
CA VAL A 365 -12.17 19.97 -6.87
C VAL A 365 -13.38 20.91 -6.80
N ASP A 366 -13.96 21.31 -7.94
CA ASP A 366 -15.15 22.17 -7.97
C ASP A 366 -16.33 21.51 -7.24
N LYS A 367 -16.62 20.25 -7.54
CA LYS A 367 -17.76 19.54 -6.96
C LYS A 367 -17.56 19.25 -5.47
N LEU A 368 -16.37 18.79 -5.08
CA LEU A 368 -16.05 18.53 -3.67
C LEU A 368 -16.07 19.82 -2.86
N THR A 369 -15.58 20.94 -3.40
CA THR A 369 -15.68 22.26 -2.76
C THR A 369 -17.12 22.62 -2.47
N LYS A 370 -18.04 22.44 -3.42
CA LYS A 370 -19.47 22.70 -3.23
C LYS A 370 -20.08 21.80 -2.16
N CYS A 371 -19.73 20.50 -2.15
CA CYS A 371 -20.21 19.55 -1.15
C CYS A 371 -19.72 19.91 0.26
N PHE A 372 -18.43 20.24 0.40
CA PHE A 372 -17.82 20.60 1.68
C PHE A 372 -18.36 21.92 2.24
N LYS A 373 -18.54 22.94 1.38
CA LYS A 373 -19.18 24.22 1.77
C LYS A 373 -20.63 24.04 2.21
N LYS A 374 -21.39 23.19 1.50
CA LYS A 374 -22.79 22.91 1.84
C LYS A 374 -22.94 22.31 3.24
N LEU A 375 -21.96 21.54 3.70
CA LEU A 375 -21.91 20.93 5.03
C LEU A 375 -21.12 21.76 6.05
N GLU A 376 -20.70 22.97 5.68
CA GLU A 376 -19.91 23.87 6.53
C GLU A 376 -18.64 23.21 7.08
N ILE A 377 -17.96 22.41 6.24
CA ILE A 377 -16.67 21.76 6.55
C ILE A 377 -15.53 22.73 6.21
N ILE A 378 -15.65 23.44 5.09
CA ILE A 378 -14.74 24.49 4.65
C ILE A 378 -15.52 25.79 4.41
N LYS A 379 -14.82 26.94 4.40
CA LYS A 379 -15.41 28.28 4.22
C LYS A 379 -15.70 28.64 2.77
#